data_bc9564a9bfcf75904554aa73885ea667
#
_entry.id   bc9564a9bfcf75904554aa73885ea667
#
_cell.length_a   1.000
_cell.length_b   1.000
_cell.length_c   1.000
_cell.angle_alpha   90.00
_cell.angle_beta   90.00
_cell.angle_gamma   90.00
#
_symmetry.space_group_name_H-M   'P 1'
#
loop_
_entity.id
_entity.type
_entity.pdbx_description
1 polymer ?
#
loop_
_entity_poly.entity_id
_entity_poly.type
_entity_poly.pdbx_seq_one_letter_code
_entity_poly.pdbx_strand_id
1 'polypeptide(L)'
;MIKEGVCLGKRYEILGRIGSGGMADVYKGKDRKLNRYVAIKVLKSDYRSDQVFIKKFLSEAQAAAGLMHPNVVNVYDVGQDRGLYYMVMELVEGITLKDYIKKKGRLSAKETISISIQMVTGLQAAHNHHIIHRDIKPQNIIISKDGKVKVTDFGIARATTSTQTISTSVMGSVHYTSPEQARGGVVDQKSDLYSIGITMYEMITGHVPFDGDSTVSVALKHLQEEITSPAEEVPNIPYSLECIIMKCTQKNPGRRYPDCASLLMDLKRSLVEPDGDFVVLGAGTGAETDRTMVMSTEELERIQGSRYDDEYDDDDEYDDDDDYDYDDDNDYDNRRRSQKDRRKKNDVNPDTKRIMKILMIVSGVVIALLILFLVGNAAGFFKGAGLSSKTEKMVTVPDVRGMTFEDAQA
;
A
#
# COMPACT_ATOMS: atom_id res chain seq x y z
N MET A 1 2.35 -30.44 -3.84
CA MET A 1 1.36 -30.17 -4.90
C MET A 1 0.11 -31.02 -4.62
N ILE A 2 -1.09 -30.44 -4.67
CA ILE A 2 -2.35 -31.17 -4.45
C ILE A 2 -2.72 -31.88 -5.76
N LYS A 3 -3.11 -33.17 -5.66
CA LYS A 3 -3.54 -33.93 -6.83
C LYS A 3 -4.95 -33.54 -7.27
N GLU A 4 -5.23 -33.65 -8.57
CA GLU A 4 -6.56 -33.51 -9.12
C GLU A 4 -7.53 -34.54 -8.52
N GLY A 5 -8.80 -34.18 -8.39
CA GLY A 5 -9.83 -35.00 -7.77
C GLY A 5 -9.88 -34.91 -6.24
N VAL A 6 -8.89 -34.29 -5.58
CA VAL A 6 -8.95 -34.06 -4.12
C VAL A 6 -10.09 -33.09 -3.82
N CYS A 7 -10.93 -33.44 -2.85
CA CYS A 7 -12.04 -32.60 -2.40
C CYS A 7 -11.70 -31.96 -1.03
N LEU A 8 -11.57 -30.64 -1.00
CA LEU A 8 -11.31 -29.87 0.22
C LEU A 8 -12.64 -29.54 0.91
N GLY A 9 -12.65 -29.67 2.24
CA GLY A 9 -13.85 -29.40 3.05
C GLY A 9 -15.10 -30.18 2.61
N LYS A 10 -14.93 -31.34 1.96
CA LYS A 10 -16.01 -32.16 1.38
C LYS A 10 -16.87 -31.40 0.35
N ARG A 11 -16.40 -30.26 -0.15
CA ARG A 11 -17.16 -29.36 -1.03
C ARG A 11 -16.42 -28.94 -2.29
N TYR A 12 -15.14 -28.62 -2.17
CA TYR A 12 -14.36 -28.01 -3.25
C TYR A 12 -13.42 -29.01 -3.89
N GLU A 13 -13.76 -29.46 -5.09
CA GLU A 13 -12.97 -30.40 -5.87
C GLU A 13 -11.86 -29.67 -6.63
N ILE A 14 -10.62 -30.12 -6.50
CA ILE A 14 -9.47 -29.63 -7.26
C ILE A 14 -9.49 -30.22 -8.67
N LEU A 15 -9.45 -29.35 -9.68
CA LEU A 15 -9.45 -29.75 -11.10
C LEU A 15 -8.07 -29.60 -11.77
N GLY A 16 -7.20 -28.73 -11.24
CA GLY A 16 -5.88 -28.49 -11.78
C GLY A 16 -5.25 -27.23 -11.23
N ARG A 17 -3.93 -27.13 -11.27
CA ARG A 17 -3.20 -25.94 -10.85
C ARG A 17 -3.19 -24.91 -11.97
N ILE A 18 -3.56 -23.67 -11.67
CA ILE A 18 -3.61 -22.54 -12.61
C ILE A 18 -2.55 -21.47 -12.32
N GLY A 19 -1.95 -21.45 -11.10
CA GLY A 19 -0.93 -20.49 -10.74
C GLY A 19 -0.09 -20.94 -9.55
N SER A 20 1.07 -20.33 -9.39
CA SER A 20 1.94 -20.51 -8.21
C SER A 20 2.54 -19.18 -7.82
N GLY A 21 2.21 -18.70 -6.62
CA GLY A 21 2.77 -17.49 -6.01
C GLY A 21 3.86 -17.81 -4.98
N GLY A 22 4.34 -16.80 -4.29
CA GLY A 22 5.37 -16.96 -3.25
C GLY A 22 4.92 -17.92 -2.14
N MET A 23 3.85 -17.62 -1.44
CA MET A 23 3.38 -18.39 -0.28
C MET A 23 2.23 -19.38 -0.57
N ALA A 24 1.59 -19.31 -1.73
CA ALA A 24 0.42 -20.12 -2.05
C ALA A 24 0.42 -20.58 -3.52
N ASP A 25 -0.22 -21.72 -3.76
CA ASP A 25 -0.58 -22.20 -5.10
C ASP A 25 -2.05 -21.94 -5.35
N VAL A 26 -2.41 -21.62 -6.60
CA VAL A 26 -3.80 -21.39 -7.02
C VAL A 26 -4.25 -22.51 -7.93
N TYR A 27 -5.40 -23.07 -7.62
CA TYR A 27 -6.01 -24.17 -8.35
C TYR A 27 -7.36 -23.75 -8.95
N LYS A 28 -7.68 -24.23 -10.12
CA LYS A 28 -9.06 -24.29 -10.62
C LYS A 28 -9.77 -25.39 -9.85
N GLY A 29 -10.95 -25.09 -9.33
CA GLY A 29 -11.77 -26.06 -8.62
C GLY A 29 -13.24 -25.95 -8.98
N LYS A 30 -14.03 -26.90 -8.45
CA LYS A 30 -15.47 -26.90 -8.57
C LYS A 30 -16.13 -26.95 -7.20
N ASP A 31 -16.97 -25.97 -6.90
CA ASP A 31 -17.90 -26.02 -5.77
C ASP A 31 -19.01 -27.00 -6.09
N ARG A 32 -18.95 -28.20 -5.53
CA ARG A 32 -19.92 -29.26 -5.79
C ARG A 32 -21.33 -28.93 -5.27
N LYS A 33 -21.43 -28.09 -4.23
CA LYS A 33 -22.70 -27.70 -3.61
C LYS A 33 -23.43 -26.68 -4.47
N LEU A 34 -22.72 -25.71 -5.04
CA LEU A 34 -23.31 -24.66 -5.87
C LEU A 34 -23.11 -24.91 -7.39
N ASN A 35 -22.48 -26.03 -7.76
CA ASN A 35 -22.18 -26.44 -9.14
C ASN A 35 -21.52 -25.34 -9.98
N ARG A 36 -20.55 -24.59 -9.40
CA ARG A 36 -19.82 -23.51 -10.10
C ARG A 36 -18.32 -23.73 -10.04
N TYR A 37 -17.60 -23.20 -11.03
CA TYR A 37 -16.15 -23.15 -11.00
C TYR A 37 -15.66 -22.06 -10.08
N VAL A 38 -14.53 -22.31 -9.39
CA VAL A 38 -13.91 -21.41 -8.42
C VAL A 38 -12.38 -21.45 -8.57
N ALA A 39 -11.70 -20.40 -8.13
CA ALA A 39 -10.28 -20.43 -7.86
C ALA A 39 -10.04 -20.77 -6.39
N ILE A 40 -9.08 -21.64 -6.12
CA ILE A 40 -8.77 -22.11 -4.77
C ILE A 40 -7.29 -21.80 -4.51
N LYS A 41 -7.01 -20.79 -3.67
CA LYS A 41 -5.67 -20.43 -3.23
C LYS A 41 -5.32 -21.24 -2.00
N VAL A 42 -4.24 -22.01 -2.04
CA VAL A 42 -3.86 -22.94 -0.97
C VAL A 42 -2.46 -22.60 -0.48
N LEU A 43 -2.31 -22.45 0.83
CA LEU A 43 -1.02 -22.16 1.48
C LEU A 43 -0.05 -23.32 1.23
N LYS A 44 1.18 -23.02 0.78
CA LYS A 44 2.22 -24.01 0.51
C LYS A 44 2.68 -24.72 1.79
N SER A 45 3.20 -25.95 1.65
CA SER A 45 3.67 -26.78 2.77
C SER A 45 4.64 -26.05 3.69
N ASP A 46 5.56 -25.31 3.11
CA ASP A 46 6.67 -24.66 3.78
C ASP A 46 6.20 -23.56 4.79
N TYR A 47 4.99 -23.06 4.60
CA TYR A 47 4.40 -21.99 5.44
C TYR A 47 3.30 -22.47 6.39
N ARG A 48 2.89 -23.77 6.32
CA ARG A 48 1.77 -24.29 7.12
C ARG A 48 2.09 -24.52 8.59
N SER A 49 3.38 -24.62 8.94
CA SER A 49 3.86 -24.71 10.32
C SER A 49 4.07 -23.35 10.97
N ASP A 50 4.11 -22.27 10.19
CA ASP A 50 4.36 -20.93 10.66
C ASP A 50 3.05 -20.18 10.91
N GLN A 51 2.76 -19.95 12.21
CA GLN A 51 1.55 -19.25 12.65
C GLN A 51 1.44 -17.80 12.11
N VAL A 52 2.57 -17.16 11.82
CA VAL A 52 2.58 -15.80 11.24
C VAL A 52 2.03 -15.83 9.82
N PHE A 53 2.50 -16.78 8.98
CA PHE A 53 2.01 -16.92 7.61
C PHE A 53 0.55 -17.39 7.57
N ILE A 54 0.14 -18.30 8.46
CA ILE A 54 -1.26 -18.73 8.57
C ILE A 54 -2.17 -17.55 8.91
N LYS A 55 -1.82 -16.77 9.94
CA LYS A 55 -2.58 -15.56 10.32
C LYS A 55 -2.67 -14.56 9.18
N LYS A 56 -1.55 -14.32 8.46
CA LYS A 56 -1.52 -13.44 7.29
C LYS A 56 -2.48 -13.91 6.21
N PHE A 57 -2.42 -15.18 5.85
CA PHE A 57 -3.28 -15.79 4.84
C PHE A 57 -4.77 -15.66 5.21
N LEU A 58 -5.12 -15.93 6.46
CA LEU A 58 -6.50 -15.80 6.95
C LEU A 58 -6.96 -14.34 7.02
N SER A 59 -6.09 -13.41 7.45
CA SER A 59 -6.42 -11.98 7.48
C SER A 59 -6.63 -11.40 6.08
N GLU A 60 -5.85 -11.81 5.09
CA GLU A 60 -6.04 -11.44 3.68
C GLU A 60 -7.42 -11.88 3.18
N ALA A 61 -7.76 -13.14 3.45
CA ALA A 61 -9.05 -13.69 3.09
C ALA A 61 -10.21 -12.97 3.78
N GLN A 62 -10.09 -12.70 5.07
CA GLN A 62 -11.13 -12.07 5.88
C GLN A 62 -11.42 -10.63 5.43
N ALA A 63 -10.38 -9.87 5.09
CA ALA A 63 -10.54 -8.52 4.59
C ALA A 63 -11.17 -8.49 3.19
N ALA A 64 -10.77 -9.42 2.31
CA ALA A 64 -11.34 -9.51 0.96
C ALA A 64 -12.77 -10.06 0.96
N ALA A 65 -13.18 -10.85 1.99
CA ALA A 65 -14.51 -11.47 2.06
C ALA A 65 -15.67 -10.46 2.15
N GLY A 66 -15.40 -9.24 2.67
CA GLY A 66 -16.39 -8.16 2.76
C GLY A 66 -16.50 -7.31 1.49
N LEU A 67 -15.61 -7.50 0.52
CA LEU A 67 -15.57 -6.69 -0.70
C LEU A 67 -16.35 -7.38 -1.83
N MET A 68 -17.46 -6.79 -2.22
CA MET A 68 -18.26 -7.22 -3.38
C MET A 68 -18.30 -6.09 -4.41
N HIS A 69 -17.46 -6.19 -5.45
CA HIS A 69 -17.38 -5.17 -6.49
C HIS A 69 -17.00 -5.78 -7.85
N PRO A 70 -17.54 -5.31 -8.98
CA PRO A 70 -17.23 -5.86 -10.31
C PRO A 70 -15.73 -5.85 -10.66
N ASN A 71 -14.98 -4.89 -10.14
CA ASN A 71 -13.52 -4.77 -10.36
C ASN A 71 -12.67 -5.33 -9.23
N VAL A 72 -13.24 -6.15 -8.35
CA VAL A 72 -12.52 -6.90 -7.30
C VAL A 72 -12.82 -8.39 -7.45
N VAL A 73 -11.83 -9.25 -7.23
CA VAL A 73 -12.04 -10.70 -7.18
C VAL A 73 -12.73 -11.04 -5.87
N ASN A 74 -13.93 -11.60 -5.94
CA ASN A 74 -14.72 -11.93 -4.76
C ASN A 74 -14.13 -13.14 -4.03
N VAL A 75 -14.02 -13.07 -2.70
CA VAL A 75 -13.73 -14.21 -1.84
C VAL A 75 -15.04 -14.82 -1.37
N TYR A 76 -15.19 -16.11 -1.58
CA TYR A 76 -16.43 -16.85 -1.29
C TYR A 76 -16.39 -17.63 0.00
N ASP A 77 -15.22 -18.17 0.36
CA ASP A 77 -15.07 -19.04 1.51
C ASP A 77 -13.60 -19.15 1.93
N VAL A 78 -13.37 -19.51 3.18
CA VAL A 78 -12.06 -19.78 3.77
C VAL A 78 -12.17 -21.05 4.59
N GLY A 79 -11.22 -21.96 4.46
CA GLY A 79 -11.29 -23.21 5.18
C GLY A 79 -9.94 -23.82 5.53
N GLN A 80 -10.03 -24.83 6.39
CA GLN A 80 -8.92 -25.71 6.71
C GLN A 80 -9.37 -27.17 6.56
N ASP A 81 -8.60 -27.97 5.86
CA ASP A 81 -8.85 -29.41 5.72
C ASP A 81 -7.53 -30.16 5.74
N ARG A 82 -7.37 -31.14 6.63
CA ARG A 82 -6.18 -32.01 6.73
C ARG A 82 -4.85 -31.24 6.77
N GLY A 83 -4.81 -30.14 7.53
CA GLY A 83 -3.65 -29.25 7.64
C GLY A 83 -3.41 -28.34 6.42
N LEU A 84 -4.32 -28.33 5.45
CA LEU A 84 -4.32 -27.41 4.32
C LEU A 84 -5.18 -26.18 4.65
N TYR A 85 -4.60 -25.00 4.60
CA TYR A 85 -5.33 -23.74 4.67
C TYR A 85 -5.64 -23.29 3.25
N TYR A 86 -6.89 -22.96 2.95
CA TYR A 86 -7.31 -22.56 1.62
C TYR A 86 -8.35 -21.44 1.66
N MET A 87 -8.34 -20.64 0.61
CA MET A 87 -9.29 -19.57 0.30
C MET A 87 -9.96 -19.89 -1.03
N VAL A 88 -11.28 -19.83 -1.07
CA VAL A 88 -12.08 -20.04 -2.27
C VAL A 88 -12.55 -18.70 -2.79
N MET A 89 -12.27 -18.42 -4.05
CA MET A 89 -12.56 -17.13 -4.66
C MET A 89 -13.12 -17.28 -6.07
N GLU A 90 -13.59 -16.20 -6.62
CA GLU A 90 -14.05 -16.08 -7.99
C GLU A 90 -12.97 -16.57 -8.96
N LEU A 91 -13.35 -17.45 -9.89
CA LEU A 91 -12.49 -17.84 -10.98
C LEU A 91 -12.67 -16.83 -12.12
N VAL A 92 -11.67 -15.99 -12.33
CA VAL A 92 -11.63 -15.07 -13.47
C VAL A 92 -10.89 -15.72 -14.61
N GLU A 93 -11.60 -15.99 -15.72
CA GLU A 93 -10.97 -16.50 -16.94
C GLU A 93 -10.35 -15.36 -17.72
N GLY A 94 -9.02 -15.27 -17.70
CA GLY A 94 -8.28 -14.17 -18.31
C GLY A 94 -6.77 -14.32 -18.16
N ILE A 95 -6.07 -13.22 -18.28
CA ILE A 95 -4.61 -13.14 -18.09
C ILE A 95 -4.27 -12.00 -17.11
N THR A 96 -3.09 -12.08 -16.49
CA THR A 96 -2.62 -10.96 -15.66
C THR A 96 -2.28 -9.75 -16.52
N LEU A 97 -2.40 -8.55 -15.96
CA LEU A 97 -1.95 -7.32 -16.63
C LEU A 97 -0.45 -7.40 -16.94
N LYS A 98 0.35 -8.08 -16.12
CA LYS A 98 1.78 -8.32 -16.39
C LYS A 98 1.99 -9.12 -17.67
N ASP A 99 1.23 -10.19 -17.86
CA ASP A 99 1.31 -11.01 -19.08
C ASP A 99 0.79 -10.25 -20.30
N TYR A 100 -0.22 -9.39 -20.10
CA TYR A 100 -0.75 -8.54 -21.16
C TYR A 100 0.30 -7.53 -21.64
N ILE A 101 0.97 -6.83 -20.70
CA ILE A 101 2.08 -5.90 -21.01
C ILE A 101 3.22 -6.67 -21.74
N LYS A 102 3.66 -7.82 -21.20
CA LYS A 102 4.69 -8.63 -21.83
C LYS A 102 4.35 -9.04 -23.26
N LYS A 103 3.09 -9.38 -23.53
CA LYS A 103 2.64 -9.78 -24.87
C LYS A 103 2.65 -8.63 -25.87
N LYS A 104 2.27 -7.42 -25.42
CA LYS A 104 2.15 -6.23 -26.28
C LYS A 104 3.43 -5.41 -26.37
N GLY A 105 4.36 -5.58 -25.42
CA GLY A 105 5.51 -4.72 -25.19
C GLY A 105 5.11 -3.47 -24.39
N ARG A 106 4.19 -2.67 -24.90
CA ARG A 106 3.59 -1.50 -24.22
C ARG A 106 2.15 -1.33 -24.62
N LEU A 107 1.36 -0.61 -23.80
CA LEU A 107 -0.04 -0.34 -24.07
C LEU A 107 -0.20 1.07 -24.65
N SER A 108 -1.27 1.29 -25.38
CA SER A 108 -1.67 2.63 -25.81
C SER A 108 -2.20 3.46 -24.63
N ALA A 109 -2.14 4.78 -24.73
CA ALA A 109 -2.67 5.69 -23.71
C ALA A 109 -4.14 5.38 -23.37
N LYS A 110 -4.98 5.14 -24.39
CA LYS A 110 -6.39 4.80 -24.19
C LYS A 110 -6.58 3.49 -23.41
N GLU A 111 -5.78 2.45 -23.69
CA GLU A 111 -5.83 1.19 -22.93
C GLU A 111 -5.35 1.41 -21.50
N THR A 112 -4.22 2.13 -21.32
CA THR A 112 -3.68 2.45 -20.00
C THR A 112 -4.72 3.17 -19.15
N ILE A 113 -5.36 4.21 -19.66
CA ILE A 113 -6.40 4.97 -18.94
C ILE A 113 -7.61 4.07 -18.65
N SER A 114 -8.10 3.29 -19.62
CA SER A 114 -9.29 2.45 -19.45
C SER A 114 -9.10 1.34 -18.43
N ILE A 115 -7.91 0.72 -18.39
CA ILE A 115 -7.54 -0.27 -17.39
C ILE A 115 -7.40 0.40 -16.02
N SER A 116 -6.76 1.58 -15.96
CA SER A 116 -6.56 2.33 -14.71
C SER A 116 -7.87 2.77 -14.08
N ILE A 117 -8.85 3.24 -14.88
CA ILE A 117 -10.17 3.60 -14.37
C ILE A 117 -10.82 2.40 -13.67
N GLN A 118 -10.81 1.21 -14.28
CA GLN A 118 -11.40 0.03 -13.67
C GLN A 118 -10.65 -0.43 -12.42
N MET A 119 -9.33 -0.39 -12.46
CA MET A 119 -8.45 -0.73 -11.33
C MET A 119 -8.70 0.21 -10.14
N VAL A 120 -8.70 1.53 -10.39
CA VAL A 120 -8.94 2.55 -9.35
C VAL A 120 -10.37 2.47 -8.81
N THR A 121 -11.37 2.13 -9.65
CA THR A 121 -12.76 1.93 -9.21
C THR A 121 -12.86 0.75 -8.23
N GLY A 122 -12.15 -0.35 -8.48
CA GLY A 122 -12.07 -1.48 -7.54
C GLY A 122 -11.38 -1.11 -6.23
N LEU A 123 -10.30 -0.33 -6.30
CA LEU A 123 -9.60 0.16 -5.11
C LEU A 123 -10.41 1.16 -4.31
N GLN A 124 -11.18 2.04 -4.96
CA GLN A 124 -12.09 2.94 -4.27
C GLN A 124 -13.10 2.18 -3.41
N ALA A 125 -13.66 1.08 -3.93
CA ALA A 125 -14.54 0.23 -3.15
C ALA A 125 -13.85 -0.34 -1.90
N ALA A 126 -12.59 -0.78 -2.02
CA ALA A 126 -11.81 -1.26 -0.87
C ALA A 126 -11.49 -0.14 0.13
N HIS A 127 -11.05 1.02 -0.35
CA HIS A 127 -10.73 2.18 0.51
C HIS A 127 -11.96 2.69 1.28
N ASN A 128 -13.16 2.65 0.67
CA ASN A 128 -14.42 2.99 1.35
C ASN A 128 -14.74 2.04 2.52
N HIS A 129 -14.21 0.81 2.49
CA HIS A 129 -14.27 -0.16 3.58
C HIS A 129 -13.01 -0.12 4.49
N HIS A 130 -12.18 0.93 4.39
CA HIS A 130 -10.92 1.10 5.14
C HIS A 130 -9.89 -0.01 4.88
N ILE A 131 -9.96 -0.66 3.72
CA ILE A 131 -9.04 -1.70 3.31
C ILE A 131 -8.02 -1.11 2.33
N ILE A 132 -6.76 -1.11 2.72
CA ILE A 132 -5.63 -0.71 1.88
C ILE A 132 -5.02 -1.95 1.24
N HIS A 133 -4.79 -1.91 -0.07
CA HIS A 133 -4.29 -3.08 -0.81
C HIS A 133 -2.82 -3.41 -0.53
N ARG A 134 -1.94 -2.42 -0.49
CA ARG A 134 -0.51 -2.50 -0.13
C ARG A 134 0.41 -3.28 -1.08
N ASP A 135 -0.14 -3.94 -2.09
CA ASP A 135 0.64 -4.73 -3.08
C ASP A 135 0.05 -4.58 -4.49
N ILE A 136 -0.30 -3.36 -4.89
CA ILE A 136 -0.75 -3.06 -6.26
C ILE A 136 0.42 -3.25 -7.21
N LYS A 137 0.21 -4.11 -8.21
CA LYS A 137 1.16 -4.42 -9.28
C LYS A 137 0.46 -5.18 -10.40
N PRO A 138 1.01 -5.20 -11.62
CA PRO A 138 0.35 -5.85 -12.76
C PRO A 138 0.07 -7.35 -12.57
N GLN A 139 0.83 -8.05 -11.73
CA GLN A 139 0.58 -9.47 -11.42
C GLN A 139 -0.72 -9.69 -10.64
N ASN A 140 -1.16 -8.69 -9.85
CA ASN A 140 -2.35 -8.72 -9.01
C ASN A 140 -3.58 -8.09 -9.70
N ILE A 141 -3.48 -7.83 -11.00
CA ILE A 141 -4.57 -7.30 -11.83
C ILE A 141 -4.86 -8.33 -12.92
N ILE A 142 -6.10 -8.78 -13.01
CA ILE A 142 -6.56 -9.75 -14.01
C ILE A 142 -7.44 -9.06 -15.03
N ILE A 143 -7.15 -9.24 -16.30
CA ILE A 143 -7.99 -8.83 -17.43
C ILE A 143 -8.73 -10.07 -17.92
N SER A 144 -10.03 -10.08 -17.76
CA SER A 144 -10.89 -11.17 -18.19
C SER A 144 -11.06 -11.20 -19.71
N LYS A 145 -11.56 -12.29 -20.25
CA LYS A 145 -11.78 -12.46 -21.70
C LYS A 145 -12.76 -11.43 -22.30
N ASP A 146 -13.67 -10.91 -21.49
CA ASP A 146 -14.65 -9.86 -21.85
C ASP A 146 -14.12 -8.44 -21.58
N GLY A 147 -12.82 -8.29 -21.28
CA GLY A 147 -12.15 -7.00 -21.09
C GLY A 147 -12.40 -6.33 -19.74
N LYS A 148 -13.00 -7.02 -18.77
CA LYS A 148 -13.14 -6.51 -17.41
C LYS A 148 -11.84 -6.65 -16.63
N VAL A 149 -11.52 -5.61 -15.89
CA VAL A 149 -10.33 -5.58 -15.00
C VAL A 149 -10.76 -5.89 -13.58
N LYS A 150 -10.08 -6.82 -12.93
CA LYS A 150 -10.30 -7.18 -11.52
C LYS A 150 -9.01 -7.15 -10.72
N VAL A 151 -9.07 -6.49 -9.58
CA VAL A 151 -7.99 -6.46 -8.58
C VAL A 151 -8.10 -7.69 -7.69
N THR A 152 -6.96 -8.36 -7.42
CA THR A 152 -6.88 -9.55 -6.58
C THR A 152 -5.72 -9.44 -5.60
N ASP A 153 -5.66 -10.34 -4.63
CA ASP A 153 -4.55 -10.50 -3.68
C ASP A 153 -4.25 -9.24 -2.84
N PHE A 154 -5.24 -8.82 -2.03
CA PHE A 154 -5.07 -7.71 -1.09
C PHE A 154 -3.97 -8.01 -0.07
N GLY A 155 -2.86 -7.27 -0.17
CA GLY A 155 -1.61 -7.53 0.56
C GLY A 155 -1.60 -7.13 2.05
N ILE A 156 -2.69 -7.37 2.77
CA ILE A 156 -2.86 -7.02 4.21
C ILE A 156 -1.77 -7.66 5.08
N ALA A 157 -1.19 -8.75 4.61
CA ALA A 157 -0.11 -9.47 5.26
C ALA A 157 1.22 -8.71 5.37
N ARG A 158 1.41 -7.57 4.65
CA ARG A 158 2.66 -6.79 4.68
C ARG A 158 2.77 -5.81 5.85
N ALA A 159 1.67 -5.54 6.57
CA ALA A 159 1.63 -4.51 7.62
C ALA A 159 2.34 -4.90 8.94
N THR A 160 2.74 -6.15 9.15
CA THR A 160 3.17 -6.64 10.47
C THR A 160 4.62 -7.14 10.56
N THR A 161 5.44 -6.94 9.54
CA THR A 161 6.85 -7.38 9.59
C THR A 161 7.82 -6.23 9.32
N SER A 162 8.01 -5.38 10.34
CA SER A 162 9.30 -4.73 10.56
C SER A 162 10.27 -5.84 10.99
N THR A 163 11.33 -6.07 10.25
CA THR A 163 12.54 -6.83 10.64
C THR A 163 12.62 -8.35 10.44
N GLN A 164 12.03 -9.00 9.44
CA GLN A 164 12.55 -10.33 9.10
C GLN A 164 12.45 -10.70 7.62
N THR A 165 13.62 -11.01 7.08
CA THR A 165 13.91 -11.83 5.89
C THR A 165 13.21 -11.42 4.60
N ILE A 166 13.92 -10.67 3.78
CA ILE A 166 13.65 -10.48 2.35
C ILE A 166 13.77 -11.85 1.67
N SER A 167 12.67 -12.61 1.66
CA SER A 167 12.59 -13.85 0.89
C SER A 167 12.44 -13.53 -0.60
N THR A 168 12.89 -14.41 -1.45
CA THR A 168 12.88 -14.30 -2.92
C THR A 168 11.52 -13.96 -3.54
N SER A 169 10.40 -14.18 -2.83
CA SER A 169 9.05 -13.75 -3.26
C SER A 169 8.82 -12.23 -3.17
N VAL A 170 9.67 -11.50 -2.45
CA VAL A 170 9.65 -10.03 -2.34
C VAL A 170 10.26 -9.37 -3.57
N MET A 171 11.07 -10.10 -4.35
CA MET A 171 11.86 -9.55 -5.45
C MET A 171 11.02 -8.85 -6.53
N GLY A 172 9.84 -9.37 -6.88
CA GLY A 172 8.98 -8.75 -7.90
C GLY A 172 8.07 -7.62 -7.39
N SER A 173 7.91 -7.48 -6.08
CA SER A 173 6.99 -6.49 -5.49
C SER A 173 7.69 -5.18 -5.11
N VAL A 174 9.01 -5.16 -4.98
CA VAL A 174 9.76 -3.96 -4.60
C VAL A 174 9.65 -2.86 -5.64
N HIS A 175 9.52 -3.22 -6.93
CA HIS A 175 9.40 -2.26 -8.04
C HIS A 175 8.15 -1.37 -8.00
N TYR A 176 7.15 -1.71 -7.18
CA TYR A 176 5.90 -0.94 -7.04
C TYR A 176 5.69 -0.41 -5.62
N THR A 177 6.67 -0.60 -4.75
CA THR A 177 6.60 -0.21 -3.34
C THR A 177 6.64 1.31 -3.20
N SER A 178 5.74 1.87 -2.42
CA SER A 178 5.75 3.31 -2.15
C SER A 178 6.92 3.72 -1.25
N PRO A 179 7.38 4.98 -1.29
CA PRO A 179 8.45 5.48 -0.43
C PRO A 179 8.20 5.25 1.06
N GLU A 180 6.97 5.47 1.53
CA GLU A 180 6.58 5.24 2.92
C GLU A 180 6.60 3.75 3.30
N GLN A 181 6.21 2.87 2.39
CA GLN A 181 6.35 1.41 2.60
C GLN A 181 7.82 0.99 2.69
N ALA A 182 8.67 1.54 1.81
CA ALA A 182 10.11 1.25 1.80
C ALA A 182 10.80 1.71 3.09
N ARG A 183 10.31 2.81 3.71
CA ARG A 183 10.80 3.31 5.01
C ARG A 183 10.23 2.55 6.22
N GLY A 184 9.25 1.67 6.03
CA GLY A 184 8.51 1.06 7.14
C GLY A 184 7.59 2.04 7.88
N GLY A 185 7.17 3.10 7.21
CA GLY A 185 6.28 4.13 7.74
C GLY A 185 4.80 3.73 7.70
N VAL A 186 3.94 4.70 8.04
CA VAL A 186 2.48 4.51 7.98
C VAL A 186 2.03 4.40 6.53
N VAL A 187 1.30 3.33 6.24
CA VAL A 187 0.77 3.00 4.90
C VAL A 187 -0.72 3.30 4.87
N ASP A 188 -1.13 4.21 4.01
CA ASP A 188 -2.51 4.61 3.78
C ASP A 188 -2.93 4.40 2.31
N GLN A 189 -4.10 4.90 1.93
CA GLN A 189 -4.61 4.85 0.56
C GLN A 189 -3.67 5.50 -0.47
N LYS A 190 -2.87 6.49 -0.07
CA LYS A 190 -1.94 7.19 -0.96
C LYS A 190 -0.75 6.32 -1.37
N SER A 191 -0.45 5.28 -0.59
CA SER A 191 0.53 4.25 -0.97
C SER A 191 0.05 3.42 -2.15
N ASP A 192 -1.24 3.04 -2.18
CA ASP A 192 -1.83 2.35 -3.33
C ASP A 192 -1.86 3.26 -4.57
N LEU A 193 -2.14 4.57 -4.40
CA LEU A 193 -2.11 5.54 -5.49
C LEU A 193 -0.72 5.69 -6.11
N TYR A 194 0.34 5.61 -5.30
CA TYR A 194 1.72 5.56 -5.81
C TYR A 194 1.95 4.31 -6.66
N SER A 195 1.57 3.14 -6.16
CA SER A 195 1.73 1.86 -6.87
C SER A 195 0.91 1.81 -8.17
N ILE A 196 -0.25 2.49 -8.22
CA ILE A 196 -1.04 2.71 -9.44
C ILE A 196 -0.21 3.55 -10.44
N GLY A 197 0.43 4.62 -9.99
CA GLY A 197 1.28 5.47 -10.84
C GLY A 197 2.42 4.67 -11.48
N ILE A 198 3.13 3.85 -10.70
CA ILE A 198 4.18 2.95 -11.20
C ILE A 198 3.60 1.92 -12.18
N THR A 199 2.41 1.38 -11.90
CA THR A 199 1.74 0.44 -12.81
C THR A 199 1.35 1.11 -14.13
N MET A 200 0.85 2.36 -14.11
CA MET A 200 0.55 3.14 -15.31
C MET A 200 1.81 3.43 -16.12
N TYR A 201 2.90 3.79 -15.45
CA TYR A 201 4.20 3.97 -16.09
C TYR A 201 4.62 2.71 -16.85
N GLU A 202 4.58 1.55 -16.21
CA GLU A 202 4.91 0.28 -16.87
C GLU A 202 3.97 -0.06 -18.01
N MET A 203 2.67 0.24 -17.90
CA MET A 203 1.74 0.03 -19.00
C MET A 203 2.12 0.82 -20.25
N ILE A 204 2.50 2.08 -20.11
CA ILE A 204 2.75 2.98 -21.22
C ILE A 204 4.16 2.85 -21.80
N THR A 205 5.18 2.53 -20.98
CA THR A 205 6.57 2.37 -21.41
C THR A 205 6.95 0.92 -21.72
N GLY A 206 6.32 -0.06 -21.06
CA GLY A 206 6.61 -1.49 -21.14
C GLY A 206 7.56 -2.00 -20.05
N HIS A 207 8.12 -1.14 -19.23
CA HIS A 207 9.03 -1.48 -18.13
C HIS A 207 8.79 -0.60 -16.90
N VAL A 208 9.34 -1.03 -15.76
CA VAL A 208 9.27 -0.27 -14.50
C VAL A 208 10.24 0.92 -14.52
N PRO A 209 9.94 2.03 -13.82
CA PRO A 209 10.83 3.20 -13.80
C PRO A 209 12.12 2.95 -13.04
N PHE A 210 12.12 2.04 -12.07
CA PHE A 210 13.28 1.71 -11.26
C PHE A 210 13.59 0.22 -11.33
N ASP A 211 14.82 -0.11 -11.72
CA ASP A 211 15.39 -1.44 -11.71
C ASP A 211 16.78 -1.41 -11.06
N GLY A 212 17.30 -2.57 -10.65
CA GLY A 212 18.61 -2.66 -9.99
C GLY A 212 18.98 -4.08 -9.57
N ASP A 213 20.25 -4.25 -9.22
CA ASP A 213 20.85 -5.56 -8.91
C ASP A 213 20.33 -6.19 -7.62
N SER A 214 19.65 -5.41 -6.76
CA SER A 214 19.09 -5.89 -5.51
C SER A 214 17.77 -5.21 -5.16
N THR A 215 16.95 -5.87 -4.35
CA THR A 215 15.71 -5.29 -3.82
C THR A 215 15.96 -4.04 -2.98
N VAL A 216 17.12 -3.94 -2.34
CA VAL A 216 17.52 -2.78 -1.54
C VAL A 216 17.83 -1.60 -2.46
N SER A 217 18.56 -1.82 -3.57
CA SER A 217 18.86 -0.74 -4.52
C SER A 217 17.60 -0.17 -5.17
N VAL A 218 16.65 -1.04 -5.55
CA VAL A 218 15.35 -0.60 -6.09
C VAL A 218 14.55 0.17 -5.04
N ALA A 219 14.52 -0.30 -3.78
CA ALA A 219 13.83 0.40 -2.70
C ALA A 219 14.43 1.80 -2.44
N LEU A 220 15.77 1.93 -2.49
CA LEU A 220 16.44 3.21 -2.34
C LEU A 220 16.08 4.19 -3.46
N LYS A 221 15.95 3.73 -4.70
CA LYS A 221 15.49 4.56 -5.82
C LYS A 221 14.07 5.08 -5.59
N HIS A 222 13.14 4.23 -5.12
CA HIS A 222 11.81 4.68 -4.73
C HIS A 222 11.83 5.76 -3.63
N LEU A 223 12.84 5.73 -2.75
CA LEU A 223 12.98 6.70 -1.67
C LEU A 223 13.56 8.04 -2.14
N GLN A 224 14.51 8.02 -3.08
CA GLN A 224 15.41 9.14 -3.36
C GLN A 224 15.31 9.69 -4.78
N GLU A 225 15.09 8.82 -5.79
CA GLU A 225 15.13 9.21 -7.19
C GLU A 225 13.73 9.54 -7.71
N GLU A 226 13.57 10.67 -8.40
CA GLU A 226 12.35 10.96 -9.16
C GLU A 226 12.27 10.02 -10.38
N ILE A 227 11.05 9.68 -10.79
CA ILE A 227 10.89 8.91 -12.02
C ILE A 227 11.18 9.79 -13.23
N THR A 228 11.81 9.23 -14.25
CA THR A 228 11.94 9.86 -15.57
C THR A 228 10.53 10.08 -16.14
N SER A 229 10.30 11.24 -16.79
CA SER A 229 9.01 11.45 -17.44
C SER A 229 8.74 10.38 -18.48
N PRO A 230 7.57 9.74 -18.50
CA PRO A 230 7.24 8.77 -19.54
C PRO A 230 7.22 9.41 -20.94
N ALA A 231 7.10 10.72 -21.08
CA ALA A 231 7.20 11.43 -22.36
C ALA A 231 8.59 11.37 -22.99
N GLU A 232 9.64 11.20 -22.20
CA GLU A 232 11.00 11.03 -22.73
C GLU A 232 11.16 9.75 -23.55
N GLU A 233 10.41 8.69 -23.19
CA GLU A 233 10.44 7.39 -23.86
C GLU A 233 9.29 7.19 -24.84
N VAL A 234 8.16 7.86 -24.59
CA VAL A 234 6.94 7.81 -25.41
C VAL A 234 6.52 9.22 -25.79
N PRO A 235 7.17 9.82 -26.81
CA PRO A 235 6.98 11.25 -27.13
C PRO A 235 5.53 11.67 -27.46
N ASN A 236 4.67 10.72 -27.83
CA ASN A 236 3.26 10.96 -28.17
C ASN A 236 2.31 10.59 -27.02
N ILE A 237 2.79 10.50 -25.80
CA ILE A 237 1.91 10.29 -24.63
C ILE A 237 1.04 11.56 -24.45
N PRO A 238 -0.29 11.42 -24.22
CA PRO A 238 -1.11 12.57 -23.85
C PRO A 238 -0.59 13.27 -22.62
N TYR A 239 -0.48 14.60 -22.69
CA TYR A 239 0.06 15.43 -21.61
C TYR A 239 -0.66 15.20 -20.26
N SER A 240 -2.00 15.07 -20.31
CA SER A 240 -2.79 14.76 -19.10
C SER A 240 -2.40 13.42 -18.46
N LEU A 241 -2.14 12.37 -19.26
CA LEU A 241 -1.74 11.07 -18.73
C LEU A 241 -0.33 11.11 -18.11
N GLU A 242 0.62 11.80 -18.76
CA GLU A 242 1.93 12.07 -18.18
C GLU A 242 1.80 12.74 -16.82
N CYS A 243 1.08 13.86 -16.73
CA CYS A 243 0.86 14.59 -15.50
C CYS A 243 0.18 13.73 -14.40
N ILE A 244 -0.78 12.88 -14.77
CA ILE A 244 -1.43 11.95 -13.83
C ILE A 244 -0.40 10.96 -13.26
N ILE A 245 0.45 10.36 -14.10
CA ILE A 245 1.50 9.44 -13.67
C ILE A 245 2.47 10.14 -12.73
N MET A 246 2.98 11.32 -13.12
CA MET A 246 3.92 12.13 -12.34
C MET A 246 3.33 12.56 -11.00
N LYS A 247 2.03 12.89 -10.94
CA LYS A 247 1.33 13.21 -9.68
C LYS A 247 1.17 12.01 -8.76
N CYS A 248 0.77 10.86 -9.29
CA CYS A 248 0.67 9.64 -8.50
C CYS A 248 2.00 9.23 -7.87
N THR A 249 3.11 9.42 -8.59
CA THR A 249 4.45 8.95 -8.20
C THR A 249 5.26 9.97 -7.38
N GLN A 250 4.64 11.07 -6.94
CA GLN A 250 5.27 12.03 -6.03
C GLN A 250 5.76 11.35 -4.75
N LYS A 251 7.00 11.67 -4.31
CA LYS A 251 7.61 11.07 -3.10
C LYS A 251 6.85 11.43 -1.84
N ASN A 252 6.44 12.69 -1.72
CA ASN A 252 5.60 13.15 -0.61
C ASN A 252 4.15 12.74 -0.85
N PRO A 253 3.53 11.90 0.04
CA PRO A 253 2.13 11.51 -0.09
C PRO A 253 1.15 12.70 -0.13
N GLY A 254 1.52 13.84 0.48
CA GLY A 254 0.70 15.06 0.47
C GLY A 254 0.61 15.74 -0.89
N ARG A 255 1.52 15.42 -1.84
CA ARG A 255 1.52 15.95 -3.21
C ARG A 255 0.84 15.04 -4.22
N ARG A 256 0.47 13.82 -3.81
CA ARG A 256 -0.31 12.88 -4.63
C ARG A 256 -1.80 13.27 -4.62
N TYR A 257 -2.60 12.50 -5.32
CA TYR A 257 -4.05 12.57 -5.16
C TYR A 257 -4.45 12.28 -3.72
N PRO A 258 -5.46 12.98 -3.18
CA PRO A 258 -5.95 12.73 -1.82
C PRO A 258 -6.62 11.35 -1.70
N ASP A 259 -7.31 10.92 -2.75
CA ASP A 259 -8.11 9.70 -2.80
C ASP A 259 -8.29 9.16 -4.24
N CYS A 260 -8.91 7.97 -4.34
CA CYS A 260 -9.26 7.35 -5.61
C CYS A 260 -10.27 8.15 -6.43
N ALA A 261 -11.19 8.88 -5.80
CA ALA A 261 -12.23 9.63 -6.50
C ALA A 261 -11.60 10.78 -7.31
N SER A 262 -10.66 11.49 -6.71
CA SER A 262 -9.92 12.57 -7.37
C SER A 262 -9.08 12.05 -8.54
N LEU A 263 -8.42 10.91 -8.40
CA LEU A 263 -7.68 10.27 -9.48
C LEU A 263 -8.63 9.81 -10.61
N LEU A 264 -9.79 9.24 -10.27
CA LEU A 264 -10.79 8.82 -11.25
C LEU A 264 -11.35 10.00 -12.07
N MET A 265 -11.51 11.17 -11.45
CA MET A 265 -11.93 12.38 -12.14
C MET A 265 -10.94 12.76 -13.25
N ASP A 266 -9.66 12.84 -12.91
CA ASP A 266 -8.62 13.23 -13.86
C ASP A 266 -8.43 12.15 -14.94
N LEU A 267 -8.47 10.85 -14.61
CA LEU A 267 -8.41 9.76 -15.59
C LEU A 267 -9.56 9.81 -16.58
N LYS A 268 -10.78 10.08 -16.12
CA LYS A 268 -11.95 10.19 -16.99
C LYS A 268 -11.87 11.44 -17.89
N ARG A 269 -11.39 12.56 -17.34
CA ARG A 269 -11.18 13.79 -18.09
C ARG A 269 -10.09 13.63 -19.15
N SER A 270 -9.04 12.90 -18.86
CA SER A 270 -7.96 12.58 -19.80
C SER A 270 -8.41 11.81 -21.05
N LEU A 271 -9.54 11.07 -20.99
CA LEU A 271 -10.15 10.45 -22.18
C LEU A 271 -10.81 11.46 -23.12
N VAL A 272 -11.24 12.60 -22.59
CA VAL A 272 -11.98 13.66 -23.34
C VAL A 272 -11.03 14.77 -23.76
N GLU A 273 -10.10 15.13 -22.86
CA GLU A 273 -9.12 16.20 -23.03
C GLU A 273 -7.69 15.63 -22.84
N PRO A 274 -7.16 14.85 -23.81
CA PRO A 274 -5.90 14.16 -23.64
C PRO A 274 -4.71 15.12 -23.44
N ASP A 275 -4.71 16.27 -24.07
CA ASP A 275 -3.64 17.28 -23.95
C ASP A 275 -4.02 18.44 -23.02
N GLY A 276 -5.07 18.27 -22.20
CA GLY A 276 -5.53 19.27 -21.25
C GLY A 276 -4.58 19.44 -20.06
N ASP A 277 -4.30 20.70 -19.68
CA ASP A 277 -3.51 21.10 -18.51
C ASP A 277 -4.43 21.32 -17.30
N PHE A 278 -5.01 20.25 -16.79
CA PHE A 278 -5.95 20.28 -15.65
C PHE A 278 -5.40 19.56 -14.42
N VAL A 279 -4.30 18.84 -14.56
CA VAL A 279 -3.69 18.09 -13.46
C VAL A 279 -2.78 19.01 -12.67
N VAL A 280 -3.23 19.44 -11.50
CA VAL A 280 -2.39 20.28 -10.62
C VAL A 280 -1.30 19.41 -9.99
N LEU A 281 -0.08 19.56 -10.46
CA LEU A 281 1.11 19.03 -9.80
C LEU A 281 1.37 19.97 -8.60
N GLY A 282 1.37 19.42 -7.38
CA GLY A 282 1.60 20.22 -6.18
C GLY A 282 2.91 21.00 -6.32
N ALA A 283 2.83 22.33 -6.24
CA ALA A 283 4.00 23.20 -6.26
C ALA A 283 4.97 22.77 -5.16
N GLY A 284 6.22 22.51 -5.53
CA GLY A 284 7.30 22.31 -4.56
C GLY A 284 7.33 23.52 -3.64
N THR A 285 7.40 23.29 -2.32
CA THR A 285 7.73 24.32 -1.35
C THR A 285 9.18 24.77 -1.61
N GLY A 286 9.32 25.68 -2.53
CA GLY A 286 10.58 26.29 -2.96
C GLY A 286 10.34 27.57 -3.73
N ALA A 287 9.24 28.26 -3.42
CA ALA A 287 9.02 29.69 -3.61
C ALA A 287 7.75 30.04 -2.84
N GLU A 288 7.90 30.69 -1.72
CA GLU A 288 6.86 31.48 -1.11
C GLU A 288 6.28 32.41 -2.18
N THR A 289 5.15 32.08 -2.73
CA THR A 289 4.18 33.08 -3.10
C THR A 289 3.10 32.96 -2.05
N ASP A 290 3.30 33.67 -0.96
CA ASP A 290 2.27 34.31 -0.17
C ASP A 290 1.41 35.15 -1.14
N ARG A 291 0.57 34.50 -1.90
CA ARG A 291 -0.66 35.10 -2.35
C ARG A 291 -1.64 34.96 -1.17
N THR A 292 -1.43 35.80 -0.18
CA THR A 292 -2.51 36.33 0.62
C THR A 292 -3.61 36.67 -0.38
N MET A 293 -4.70 35.91 -0.40
CA MET A 293 -5.93 36.36 -1.01
C MET A 293 -6.27 37.65 -0.26
N VAL A 294 -5.93 38.78 -0.86
CA VAL A 294 -6.45 40.06 -0.42
C VAL A 294 -7.93 39.99 -0.78
N MET A 295 -8.75 39.60 0.21
CA MET A 295 -10.18 39.77 0.12
C MET A 295 -10.42 41.27 -0.15
N SER A 296 -11.18 41.53 -1.19
CA SER A 296 -11.54 42.92 -1.51
C SER A 296 -12.30 43.50 -0.31
N THR A 297 -12.13 44.82 -0.05
CA THR A 297 -12.82 45.52 1.02
C THR A 297 -14.34 45.30 0.96
N GLU A 298 -14.90 45.12 -0.21
CA GLU A 298 -16.30 44.81 -0.47
C GLU A 298 -16.75 43.43 0.02
N GLU A 299 -15.86 42.42 0.00
CA GLU A 299 -16.16 41.08 0.58
C GLU A 299 -16.06 41.05 2.10
N LEU A 300 -15.16 41.86 2.68
CA LEU A 300 -15.04 42.04 4.12
C LEU A 300 -16.25 42.76 4.68
N GLU A 301 -16.81 43.77 4.00
CA GLU A 301 -18.01 44.48 4.39
C GLU A 301 -19.26 43.61 4.31
N ARG A 302 -19.37 42.68 3.36
CA ARG A 302 -20.45 41.69 3.29
C ARG A 302 -20.46 40.72 4.46
N ILE A 303 -19.28 40.30 4.94
CA ILE A 303 -19.18 39.36 6.08
C ILE A 303 -19.41 40.08 7.42
N GLN A 304 -19.09 41.38 7.51
CA GLN A 304 -19.34 42.18 8.69
C GLN A 304 -20.80 42.71 8.76
N GLY A 305 -21.46 42.89 7.60
CA GLY A 305 -22.86 43.37 7.53
C GLY A 305 -23.93 42.31 7.85
N SER A 306 -23.59 41.03 7.93
CA SER A 306 -24.55 39.96 8.24
C SER A 306 -24.56 39.55 9.73
N ARG A 307 -24.03 40.39 10.64
CA ARG A 307 -23.92 40.05 12.06
C ARG A 307 -24.78 40.91 12.99
N TYR A 308 -25.63 41.75 12.45
CA TYR A 308 -26.60 42.56 13.22
C TYR A 308 -27.90 42.59 12.44
N ASP A 309 -28.80 41.66 12.72
CA ASP A 309 -30.25 41.75 12.64
C ASP A 309 -30.83 40.37 13.01
N ASP A 310 -30.96 40.14 14.30
CA ASP A 310 -31.92 39.23 14.89
C ASP A 310 -32.26 39.80 16.28
N GLU A 311 -33.15 40.79 16.25
CA GLU A 311 -33.90 41.27 17.42
C GLU A 311 -35.34 40.79 17.26
N TYR A 312 -35.74 39.94 18.20
CA TYR A 312 -37.06 39.76 18.80
C TYR A 312 -38.31 40.09 17.99
N ASP A 313 -39.18 39.12 17.83
CA ASP A 313 -40.60 39.27 18.12
C ASP A 313 -41.21 37.94 18.60
N ASP A 314 -41.76 38.05 19.82
CA ASP A 314 -42.68 37.12 20.48
C ASP A 314 -44.04 37.16 19.76
N ASP A 315 -44.76 36.07 19.75
CA ASP A 315 -46.16 35.91 20.17
C ASP A 315 -46.92 34.87 19.30
N ASP A 316 -47.77 34.16 20.07
CA ASP A 316 -49.00 33.43 19.72
C ASP A 316 -48.90 31.95 19.38
N GLU A 317 -49.18 31.07 20.38
CA GLU A 317 -50.47 30.49 20.81
C GLU A 317 -51.25 29.80 19.70
N TYR A 318 -51.49 28.50 19.87
CA TYR A 318 -52.74 27.73 19.96
C TYR A 318 -52.46 26.24 19.71
N ASP A 319 -52.70 25.46 20.74
CA ASP A 319 -53.70 24.41 20.99
C ASP A 319 -53.84 23.25 19.98
N ASP A 320 -53.79 22.13 20.57
CA ASP A 320 -54.74 21.05 20.78
C ASP A 320 -54.40 19.66 20.16
N ASP A 321 -54.34 18.74 21.11
CA ASP A 321 -54.93 17.40 21.15
C ASP A 321 -54.56 16.36 20.07
N ASP A 322 -53.97 15.27 20.52
CA ASP A 322 -54.66 14.00 20.68
C ASP A 322 -53.73 12.87 21.24
N ASP A 323 -54.27 12.31 22.31
CA ASP A 323 -53.96 11.08 22.99
C ASP A 323 -53.60 9.89 22.08
N TYR A 324 -52.67 9.06 22.54
CA TYR A 324 -52.91 7.60 22.77
C TYR A 324 -51.84 7.00 23.71
N ASP A 325 -52.36 6.59 24.88
CA ASP A 325 -51.78 5.66 25.86
C ASP A 325 -51.22 4.37 25.22
N TYR A 326 -50.14 3.84 25.80
CA TYR A 326 -50.10 2.52 26.43
C TYR A 326 -48.88 2.36 27.36
N ASP A 327 -49.17 1.98 28.55
CA ASP A 327 -48.37 1.51 29.69
C ASP A 327 -47.32 0.46 29.33
N ASP A 328 -46.18 0.35 30.01
CA ASP A 328 -46.01 -0.35 31.25
C ASP A 328 -44.55 -0.39 31.76
N ASP A 329 -44.42 -0.03 33.00
CA ASP A 329 -43.55 -0.47 34.10
C ASP A 329 -42.05 -0.83 33.91
N ASN A 330 -41.17 -0.13 34.57
CA ASN A 330 -40.49 -0.36 35.86
C ASN A 330 -39.23 0.49 35.99
N ASP A 331 -39.32 1.47 36.81
CA ASP A 331 -38.82 1.69 38.17
C ASP A 331 -37.33 1.41 38.40
N TYR A 332 -36.54 2.43 38.71
CA TYR A 332 -35.72 2.66 39.88
C TYR A 332 -34.80 3.88 39.73
N ASP A 333 -35.25 4.92 40.42
CA ASP A 333 -34.53 5.80 41.37
C ASP A 333 -33.37 6.72 40.94
N ASN A 334 -33.79 7.97 40.91
CA ASN A 334 -33.21 9.22 41.46
C ASN A 334 -31.79 9.18 42.04
N ARG A 335 -30.95 10.10 41.52
CA ARG A 335 -30.42 11.26 42.31
C ARG A 335 -29.66 12.27 41.44
N ARG A 336 -30.23 13.45 41.39
CA ARG A 336 -29.54 14.71 41.05
C ARG A 336 -28.38 14.96 42.02
N ARG A 337 -27.21 15.36 41.48
CA ARG A 337 -26.35 16.38 42.06
C ARG A 337 -25.29 16.92 41.10
N SER A 338 -25.47 18.18 40.76
CA SER A 338 -24.45 19.24 40.77
C SER A 338 -23.12 19.07 40.03
N GLN A 339 -23.00 19.80 38.92
CA GLN A 339 -21.75 20.22 38.32
C GLN A 339 -20.83 20.91 39.34
N LYS A 340 -19.58 20.47 39.38
CA LYS A 340 -18.45 21.32 39.75
C LYS A 340 -17.19 20.84 39.04
N ASP A 341 -16.59 21.78 38.30
CA ASP A 341 -15.30 21.64 37.59
C ASP A 341 -14.23 21.00 38.48
N ARG A 342 -13.57 19.95 37.93
CA ARG A 342 -12.23 19.60 38.35
C ARG A 342 -11.44 19.09 37.11
N ARG A 343 -10.50 19.92 36.65
CA ARG A 343 -9.39 19.53 35.81
C ARG A 343 -8.76 18.26 36.38
N LYS A 344 -8.89 17.11 35.67
CA LYS A 344 -8.12 15.92 36.00
C LYS A 344 -6.74 16.06 35.35
N LYS A 345 -5.71 16.16 36.17
CA LYS A 345 -4.32 15.80 35.86
C LYS A 345 -4.31 14.35 35.38
N ASN A 346 -3.64 14.12 34.26
CA ASN A 346 -3.34 12.76 33.77
C ASN A 346 -2.39 12.07 34.75
N ASP A 347 -2.91 11.24 35.64
CA ASP A 347 -2.11 10.30 36.42
C ASP A 347 -1.78 9.12 35.53
N VAL A 348 -0.49 9.05 35.16
CA VAL A 348 0.11 7.93 34.44
C VAL A 348 0.13 6.72 35.39
N ASN A 349 -0.44 5.61 34.92
CA ASN A 349 -0.53 4.31 35.60
C ASN A 349 0.81 3.93 36.29
N PRO A 350 0.80 3.50 37.57
CA PRO A 350 2.04 3.21 38.33
C PRO A 350 2.95 2.18 37.68
N ASP A 351 2.40 1.24 36.90
CA ASP A 351 3.20 0.26 36.15
C ASP A 351 3.97 0.88 34.98
N THR A 352 3.43 1.90 34.33
CA THR A 352 4.11 2.66 33.26
C THR A 352 5.29 3.45 33.80
N LYS A 353 5.20 3.98 35.03
CA LYS A 353 6.32 4.68 35.70
C LYS A 353 7.46 3.71 36.07
N ARG A 354 7.15 2.47 36.43
CA ARG A 354 8.15 1.43 36.71
C ARG A 354 8.87 1.00 35.44
N ILE A 355 8.14 0.77 34.36
CA ILE A 355 8.70 0.39 33.04
C ILE A 355 9.60 1.52 32.51
N MET A 356 9.20 2.78 32.59
CA MET A 356 10.01 3.93 32.18
C MET A 356 11.31 4.06 33.01
N LYS A 357 11.26 3.80 34.33
CA LYS A 357 12.48 3.80 35.16
C LYS A 357 13.46 2.68 34.78
N ILE A 358 12.94 1.48 34.48
CA ILE A 358 13.76 0.34 34.03
C ILE A 358 14.40 0.66 32.67
N LEU A 359 13.66 1.22 31.74
CA LEU A 359 14.16 1.63 30.42
C LEU A 359 15.26 2.70 30.52
N MET A 360 15.09 3.69 31.41
CA MET A 360 16.12 4.71 31.63
C MET A 360 17.39 4.12 32.22
N ILE A 361 17.29 3.15 33.16
CA ILE A 361 18.45 2.48 33.77
C ILE A 361 19.16 1.63 32.70
N VAL A 362 18.43 0.86 31.89
CA VAL A 362 19.01 0.04 30.82
C VAL A 362 19.72 0.92 29.78
N SER A 363 19.11 2.03 29.38
CA SER A 363 19.70 3.00 28.45
C SER A 363 20.99 3.59 29.02
N GLY A 364 21.01 3.95 30.33
CA GLY A 364 22.19 4.47 31.00
C GLY A 364 23.34 3.46 31.04
N VAL A 365 23.04 2.18 31.30
CA VAL A 365 24.04 1.09 31.30
C VAL A 365 24.64 0.87 29.90
N VAL A 366 23.82 0.88 28.87
CA VAL A 366 24.26 0.74 27.44
C VAL A 366 25.19 1.90 27.06
N ILE A 367 24.83 3.13 27.42
CA ILE A 367 25.65 4.32 27.15
C ILE A 367 26.99 4.22 27.89
N ALA A 368 26.98 3.80 29.16
CA ALA A 368 28.21 3.63 29.95
C ALA A 368 29.12 2.55 29.33
N LEU A 369 28.59 1.44 28.86
CA LEU A 369 29.35 0.39 28.17
C LEU A 369 29.93 0.87 26.84
N LEU A 370 29.19 1.67 26.08
CA LEU A 370 29.70 2.29 24.86
C LEU A 370 30.83 3.27 25.11
N ILE A 371 30.73 4.09 26.14
CA ILE A 371 31.80 5.00 26.55
C ILE A 371 33.03 4.22 27.00
N LEU A 372 32.88 3.17 27.83
CA LEU A 372 33.96 2.28 28.24
C LEU A 372 34.63 1.59 27.05
N PHE A 373 33.86 1.14 26.07
CA PHE A 373 34.37 0.55 24.82
C PHE A 373 35.19 1.56 24.03
N LEU A 374 34.65 2.80 23.84
CA LEU A 374 35.34 3.87 23.12
C LEU A 374 36.65 4.29 23.83
N VAL A 375 36.63 4.44 25.15
CA VAL A 375 37.83 4.78 25.95
C VAL A 375 38.82 3.63 25.91
N GLY A 376 38.38 2.37 26.05
CA GLY A 376 39.24 1.19 25.93
C GLY A 376 39.89 1.04 24.57
N ASN A 377 39.16 1.38 23.51
CA ASN A 377 39.69 1.39 22.13
C ASN A 377 40.69 2.53 21.91
N ALA A 378 40.44 3.73 22.46
CA ALA A 378 41.36 4.88 22.40
C ALA A 378 42.63 4.66 23.24
N ALA A 379 42.52 3.95 24.37
CA ALA A 379 43.63 3.60 25.23
C ALA A 379 44.44 2.37 24.75
N GLY A 380 44.07 1.76 23.63
CA GLY A 380 44.79 0.65 23.01
C GLY A 380 44.63 -0.70 23.71
N PHE A 381 43.69 -0.84 24.64
CA PHE A 381 43.46 -2.07 25.42
C PHE A 381 43.02 -3.27 24.58
N PHE A 382 42.45 -3.03 23.40
CA PHE A 382 41.95 -4.07 22.47
C PHE A 382 42.93 -4.44 21.34
N LYS A 383 44.19 -3.94 21.36
CA LYS A 383 45.21 -4.30 20.36
C LYS A 383 45.77 -5.73 20.51
N GLY A 384 45.27 -6.50 21.49
CA GLY A 384 45.77 -7.85 21.79
C GLY A 384 44.86 -9.03 21.49
N ALA A 385 43.60 -8.81 21.08
CA ALA A 385 42.66 -9.91 20.71
C ALA A 385 42.51 -9.94 19.18
N GLY A 386 43.21 -10.90 18.55
CA GLY A 386 43.36 -11.02 17.13
C GLY A 386 42.04 -11.15 16.36
N LEU A 387 41.75 -10.14 15.55
CA LEU A 387 41.06 -10.29 14.30
C LEU A 387 42.08 -9.95 13.21
N SER A 388 42.60 -11.00 12.57
CA SER A 388 43.50 -10.93 11.43
C SER A 388 42.80 -10.20 10.31
N SER A 389 43.07 -8.91 10.11
CA SER A 389 42.79 -8.24 8.85
C SER A 389 43.74 -8.83 7.82
N LYS A 390 43.22 -9.55 6.84
CA LYS A 390 43.91 -9.87 5.60
C LYS A 390 44.37 -8.57 4.97
N THR A 391 45.64 -8.28 5.07
CA THR A 391 46.33 -7.26 4.28
C THR A 391 46.26 -7.73 2.82
N GLU A 392 45.48 -7.08 2.00
CA GLU A 392 45.55 -7.26 0.55
C GLU A 392 46.95 -6.78 0.12
N LYS A 393 47.77 -7.71 -0.36
CA LYS A 393 49.01 -7.39 -1.05
C LYS A 393 48.63 -6.69 -2.35
N MET A 394 48.86 -5.40 -2.45
CA MET A 394 48.85 -4.70 -3.73
C MET A 394 49.95 -5.30 -4.59
N VAL A 395 49.54 -6.00 -5.64
CA VAL A 395 50.42 -6.48 -6.69
C VAL A 395 50.56 -5.30 -7.67
N THR A 396 51.76 -4.77 -7.76
CA THR A 396 52.09 -3.77 -8.78
C THR A 396 52.09 -4.48 -10.14
N VAL A 397 51.13 -4.09 -10.99
CA VAL A 397 51.07 -4.57 -12.37
C VAL A 397 52.16 -3.83 -13.16
N PRO A 398 53.12 -4.53 -13.78
CA PRO A 398 54.15 -3.87 -14.61
C PRO A 398 53.51 -3.22 -15.86
N ASP A 399 54.03 -2.06 -16.26
CA ASP A 399 53.58 -1.35 -17.46
C ASP A 399 54.11 -2.07 -18.73
N VAL A 400 53.25 -2.81 -19.37
CA VAL A 400 53.52 -3.58 -20.56
C VAL A 400 53.28 -2.83 -21.87
N ARG A 401 53.10 -1.47 -21.83
CA ARG A 401 52.91 -0.67 -23.02
C ARG A 401 54.19 -0.61 -23.86
N GLY A 402 54.14 -1.15 -25.07
CA GLY A 402 55.24 -1.17 -26.01
C GLY A 402 56.03 -2.49 -26.06
N MET A 403 55.65 -3.52 -25.33
CA MET A 403 56.24 -4.87 -25.41
C MET A 403 55.51 -5.74 -26.43
N THR A 404 56.23 -6.68 -27.01
CA THR A 404 55.62 -7.68 -27.88
C THR A 404 54.83 -8.69 -27.03
N PHE A 405 53.91 -9.45 -27.64
CA PHE A 405 53.05 -10.39 -26.92
C PHE A 405 53.85 -11.48 -26.20
N GLU A 406 55.01 -11.88 -26.76
CA GLU A 406 55.90 -12.89 -26.15
C GLU A 406 56.67 -12.34 -24.95
N ASP A 407 57.06 -11.09 -24.96
CA ASP A 407 57.78 -10.43 -23.84
C ASP A 407 56.83 -10.09 -22.64
N ALA A 408 55.54 -10.02 -22.87
CA ALA A 408 54.55 -9.73 -21.83
C ALA A 408 54.08 -10.97 -21.05
N GLN A 409 54.42 -12.17 -21.50
CA GLN A 409 54.07 -13.45 -20.89
C GLN A 409 55.20 -14.04 -19.99
N ALA A 410 56.38 -13.48 -19.99
CA ALA A 410 57.52 -13.89 -19.16
C ALA A 410 57.49 -13.16 -17.81
#